data_eb0463278eab010ca9b5197fb52d3c2d
#
_entry.id   eb0463278eab010ca9b5197fb52d3c2d
#
_cell.length_a   1.000
_cell.length_b   1.000
_cell.length_c   1.000
_cell.angle_alpha   90.00
_cell.angle_beta   90.00
_cell.angle_gamma   90.00
#
_symmetry.space_group_name_H-M   'P 1'
#
loop_
_entity.id
_entity.type
_entity.pdbx_description
1 polymer ?
#
loop_
_entity_poly.entity_id
_entity_poly.type
_entity_poly.pdbx_seq_one_letter_code
_entity_poly.pdbx_strand_id
1 'polypeptide(L)' 'MKVTVLGGCGAMGKAMVRELIDQGDVSEIIVADIDAQKGEDYVRDLGSKKVAFK' A
#
# COMPACT_ATOMS: atom_id res chain seq x y z
N MET A 1 6.09 9.30 8.95
CA MET A 1 4.84 8.76 9.47
C MET A 1 4.56 7.42 8.80
N LYS A 2 4.19 6.44 9.59
CA LYS A 2 3.78 5.12 9.08
C LYS A 2 2.28 5.05 8.96
N VAL A 3 1.79 4.49 7.86
CA VAL A 3 0.35 4.35 7.62
C VAL A 3 0.05 2.91 7.25
N THR A 4 -0.99 2.35 7.86
CA THR A 4 -1.48 1.02 7.49
C THR A 4 -2.80 1.17 6.76
N VAL A 5 -2.89 0.57 5.57
CA VAL A 5 -4.11 0.62 4.76
C VAL A 5 -4.71 -0.78 4.74
N LEU A 6 -5.90 -0.91 5.34
CA LEU A 6 -6.64 -2.17 5.33
C LEU A 6 -7.41 -2.28 4.02
N GLY A 7 -7.34 -3.44 3.40
CA GLY A 7 -8.00 -3.65 2.11
C GLY A 7 -7.34 -2.87 0.98
N GLY A 8 -6.01 -2.68 1.07
CA GLY A 8 -5.28 -1.85 0.13
C GLY A 8 -5.28 -2.31 -1.32
N CYS A 9 -5.75 -3.55 -1.57
CA CYS A 9 -5.85 -4.08 -2.93
C CYS A 9 -7.20 -3.77 -3.59
N GLY A 10 -8.18 -3.27 -2.83
CA GLY A 10 -9.44 -2.83 -3.40
C GLY A 10 -9.28 -1.51 -4.13
N ALA A 11 -10.28 -1.14 -4.96
CA ALA A 11 -10.21 0.07 -5.77
C ALA A 11 -9.96 1.33 -4.93
N MET A 12 -10.67 1.46 -3.82
CA MET A 12 -10.50 2.62 -2.94
C MET A 12 -9.17 2.59 -2.21
N GLY A 13 -8.75 1.40 -1.77
CA GLY A 13 -7.46 1.24 -1.11
C GLY A 13 -6.30 1.57 -2.02
N LYS A 14 -6.38 1.16 -3.29
CA LYS A 14 -5.34 1.47 -4.27
C LYS A 14 -5.21 2.98 -4.48
N ALA A 15 -6.33 3.68 -4.59
CA ALA A 15 -6.30 5.13 -4.75
C ALA A 15 -5.65 5.79 -3.54
N MET A 16 -5.97 5.33 -2.35
CA MET A 16 -5.40 5.86 -1.12
C MET A 16 -3.89 5.63 -1.05
N VAL A 17 -3.44 4.43 -1.40
CA VAL A 17 -2.02 4.10 -1.36
C VAL A 17 -1.24 4.99 -2.33
N ARG A 18 -1.75 5.19 -3.55
CA ARG A 18 -1.08 6.03 -4.54
C ARG A 18 -0.95 7.46 -4.05
N GLU A 19 -1.98 7.98 -3.42
CA GLU A 19 -1.95 9.32 -2.87
C GLU A 19 -0.94 9.45 -1.74
N LEU A 20 -0.90 8.44 -0.86
CA LEU A 20 0.03 8.43 0.26
C LEU A 20 1.49 8.35 -0.18
N ILE A 21 1.77 7.66 -1.27
CA ILE A 21 3.14 7.57 -1.81
C ILE A 21 3.69 8.95 -2.14
N ASP A 22 2.84 9.84 -2.62
CA ASP A 22 3.25 11.20 -3.00
C ASP A 22 3.39 12.15 -1.80
N GLN A 23 2.95 11.73 -0.62
CA GLN A 23 3.03 12.57 0.58
C GLN A 23 4.45 12.51 1.15
N GLY A 24 5.09 13.66 1.26
CA GLY A 24 6.48 13.72 1.74
C GLY A 24 6.66 13.34 3.20
N ASP A 25 5.63 13.48 4.03
CA ASP A 25 5.68 13.14 5.44
C ASP A 25 5.32 11.68 5.74
N VAL A 26 4.94 10.90 4.73
CA VAL A 26 4.68 9.48 4.89
C VAL A 26 5.95 8.72 4.53
N SER A 27 6.51 8.01 5.51
CA SER A 27 7.77 7.29 5.33
C SER A 27 7.56 5.81 5.02
N GLU A 28 6.44 5.24 5.46
CA GLU A 28 6.17 3.82 5.26
C GLU A 28 4.67 3.58 5.15
N ILE A 29 4.29 2.74 4.20
CA ILE A 29 2.89 2.36 3.98
C ILE A 29 2.82 0.83 4.06
N ILE A 30 2.00 0.31 4.96
CA ILE A 30 1.79 -1.12 5.09
C ILE A 30 0.42 -1.45 4.48
N VAL A 31 0.42 -2.29 3.47
CA VAL A 31 -0.82 -2.78 2.88
C VAL A 31 -1.20 -4.09 3.55
N ALA A 32 -2.40 -4.16 4.08
CA ALA A 32 -2.93 -5.37 4.69
C ALA A 32 -4.22 -5.76 3.98
N ASP A 33 -4.32 -7.02 3.56
CA ASP A 33 -5.48 -7.53 2.86
C ASP A 33 -5.66 -9.01 3.20
N ILE A 34 -6.89 -9.49 3.12
CA ILE A 34 -7.19 -10.90 3.35
C ILE A 34 -6.68 -11.78 2.21
N ASP A 35 -6.51 -11.22 1.02
CA ASP A 35 -5.95 -11.92 -0.12
C ASP A 35 -4.45 -11.61 -0.22
N ALA A 36 -3.65 -12.48 0.37
CA ALA A 36 -2.21 -12.25 0.44
C ALA A 36 -1.56 -12.20 -0.95
N GLN A 37 -2.03 -13.04 -1.88
CA GLN A 37 -1.45 -13.08 -3.21
C GLN A 37 -1.67 -11.77 -3.96
N LYS A 38 -2.90 -11.25 -3.91
CA LYS A 38 -3.20 -9.97 -4.54
C LYS A 38 -2.41 -8.83 -3.91
N GLY A 39 -2.29 -8.86 -2.59
CA GLY A 39 -1.54 -7.84 -1.87
C GLY A 39 -0.09 -7.81 -2.27
N GLU A 40 0.55 -8.97 -2.31
CA GLU A 40 1.94 -9.06 -2.70
C GLU A 40 2.16 -8.62 -4.14
N ASP A 41 1.29 -9.05 -5.05
CA ASP A 41 1.39 -8.68 -6.45
C ASP A 41 1.24 -7.18 -6.63
N TYR A 42 0.28 -6.59 -5.93
CA TYR A 42 0.05 -5.15 -6.00
C TYR A 42 1.26 -4.36 -5.50
N VAL A 43 1.81 -4.75 -4.36
CA VAL A 43 2.97 -4.06 -3.79
C VAL A 43 4.18 -4.19 -4.72
N ARG A 44 4.36 -5.34 -5.32
CA ARG A 44 5.44 -5.57 -6.28
C ARG A 44 5.29 -4.69 -7.51
N ASP A 45 4.07 -4.58 -8.02
CA ASP A 45 3.80 -3.77 -9.22
C ASP A 45 4.03 -2.28 -8.97
N LEU A 46 3.77 -1.82 -7.75
CA LEU A 46 4.01 -0.42 -7.40
C LEU A 46 5.49 -0.05 -7.46
N GLY A 47 6.35 -0.98 -7.10
CA GLY A 47 7.79 -0.75 -7.10
C GLY A 47 8.26 0.32 -6.15
N SER A 48 7.44 0.72 -5.19
CA SER A 48 7.79 1.78 -4.25
C SER A 48 8.45 1.20 -3.00
N LYS A 49 9.55 1.81 -2.58
CA LYS A 49 10.26 1.40 -1.37
C LYS A 49 9.48 1.72 -0.09
N LYS A 50 8.52 2.63 -0.18
CA LYS A 50 7.69 3.00 0.97
C LYS A 50 6.63 1.96 1.29
N VAL A 51 6.24 1.14 0.33
CA VAL A 51 5.09 0.24 0.45
C VAL A 51 5.55 -1.17 0.71
N ALA A 52 4.93 -1.80 1.70
CA ALA A 52 5.18 -3.20 2.02
C ALA A 52 3.84 -3.90 2.26
N PHE A 53 3.80 -5.20 2.02
CA PHE A 53 2.62 -6.02 2.31
C PHE A 53 2.86 -6.83 3.58
N LYS A 54 1.82 -6.92 4.40
CA LYS A 54 1.94 -7.67 5.63
C LYS A 54 0.81 -8.69 5.77
#